data_21fc2ffc8a68523a0338e964c3b4a4a9
#
_entry.id   21fc2ffc8a68523a0338e964c3b4a4a9
#
_cell.length_a   1.000
_cell.length_b   1.000
_cell.length_c   1.000
_cell.angle_alpha   90.00
_cell.angle_beta   90.00
_cell.angle_gamma   90.00
#
_symmetry.space_group_name_H-M   'P 1'
#
loop_
_entity.id
_entity.type
_entity.pdbx_description
1 polymer ?
#
loop_
_entity_poly.entity_id
_entity_poly.type
_entity_poly.pdbx_seq_one_letter_code
_entity_poly.pdbx_strand_id
1 'polypeptide(L)'
;MEFNIPEEKNMASSDTKKMKTVDMAYIALFAVIMAVCSWISIPAVVPFTLQTFGVFVAVAVLGGKRGTLAVALYLLMGVVGLPVFSGFSGGLGRLLGSTGGYIVGFVFSALVMWLMEHFFGTRTWVLALSMVLGLVVCYAFGTAWFLIVYARTTGPIGLWTALGWCVFPYIIPDLIKIALALAIRKRLASAIRVR
;
A
#
# COMPACT_ATOMS: atom_id res chain seq x y z
N MET A 1 37.41 -2.68 54.49
CA MET A 1 36.04 -2.85 54.04
C MET A 1 35.93 -2.11 52.69
N GLU A 2 36.18 -2.82 51.60
CA GLU A 2 35.99 -2.28 50.22
C GLU A 2 34.53 -2.48 49.82
N PHE A 3 33.84 -1.40 49.59
CA PHE A 3 32.49 -1.38 49.05
C PHE A 3 32.56 -1.63 47.55
N ASN A 4 32.24 -2.84 47.14
CA ASN A 4 32.11 -3.22 45.75
C ASN A 4 30.78 -2.69 45.23
N ILE A 5 30.81 -1.62 44.40
CA ILE A 5 29.66 -1.06 43.70
C ILE A 5 29.42 -1.96 42.49
N PRO A 6 28.24 -2.60 42.34
CA PRO A 6 27.93 -3.35 41.12
C PRO A 6 27.82 -2.38 39.95
N GLU A 7 28.60 -2.60 38.89
CA GLU A 7 28.49 -1.94 37.60
C GLU A 7 27.05 -1.99 37.10
N GLU A 8 26.50 -0.82 36.88
CA GLU A 8 25.23 -0.59 36.22
C GLU A 8 25.31 -1.16 34.82
N LYS A 9 24.77 -2.37 34.66
CA LYS A 9 24.68 -3.11 33.41
C LYS A 9 23.83 -2.32 32.45
N ASN A 10 24.46 -1.62 31.51
CA ASN A 10 23.98 -1.12 30.25
C ASN A 10 22.49 -1.39 29.99
N MET A 11 21.67 -0.38 30.26
CA MET A 11 20.33 -0.32 29.73
C MET A 11 20.42 -0.34 28.17
N ALA A 12 19.74 -1.30 27.61
CA ALA A 12 19.66 -1.63 26.22
C ALA A 12 19.67 -0.40 25.33
N SER A 13 20.76 -0.19 24.61
CA SER A 13 20.72 0.61 23.40
C SER A 13 19.78 -0.11 22.46
N SER A 14 18.59 0.42 22.28
CA SER A 14 17.68 0.09 21.19
C SER A 14 18.47 0.30 19.90
N ASP A 15 19.00 -0.78 19.36
CA ASP A 15 19.72 -0.82 18.08
C ASP A 15 18.69 -0.58 16.98
N THR A 16 18.31 0.67 16.80
CA THR A 16 17.52 1.14 15.66
C THR A 16 18.41 0.98 14.45
N LYS A 17 18.36 -0.21 13.83
CA LYS A 17 19.10 -0.55 12.63
C LYS A 17 18.81 0.52 11.56
N LYS A 18 19.74 1.49 11.42
CA LYS A 18 19.62 2.62 10.48
C LYS A 18 19.33 2.06 9.10
N MET A 19 18.32 2.60 8.41
CA MET A 19 18.02 2.23 7.03
C MET A 19 19.23 2.54 6.15
N LYS A 20 19.63 1.58 5.33
CA LYS A 20 20.73 1.77 4.39
C LYS A 20 20.29 2.69 3.24
N THR A 21 21.21 3.45 2.67
CA THR A 21 20.93 4.32 1.51
C THR A 21 20.30 3.54 0.34
N VAL A 22 20.71 2.29 0.15
CA VAL A 22 20.11 1.39 -0.85
C VAL A 22 18.64 1.11 -0.58
N ASP A 23 18.23 0.95 0.69
CA ASP A 23 16.82 0.74 1.04
C ASP A 23 15.98 1.97 0.70
N MET A 24 16.52 3.17 0.94
CA MET A 24 15.86 4.43 0.58
C MET A 24 15.70 4.58 -0.94
N ALA A 25 16.72 4.19 -1.71
CA ALA A 25 16.66 4.20 -3.17
C ALA A 25 15.58 3.25 -3.70
N TYR A 26 15.46 2.04 -3.13
CA TYR A 26 14.38 1.11 -3.50
C TYR A 26 13.00 1.64 -3.12
N ILE A 27 12.83 2.25 -1.94
CA ILE A 27 11.57 2.86 -1.52
C ILE A 27 11.14 3.95 -2.51
N ALA A 28 12.07 4.83 -2.89
CA ALA A 28 11.81 5.88 -3.88
C ALA A 28 11.47 5.29 -5.26
N LEU A 29 12.23 4.30 -5.72
CA LEU A 29 11.97 3.63 -6.99
C LEU A 29 10.57 3.01 -7.05
N PHE A 30 10.15 2.31 -5.99
CA PHE A 30 8.83 1.69 -5.97
C PHE A 30 7.70 2.71 -5.81
N ALA A 31 7.93 3.87 -5.16
CA ALA A 31 6.99 4.97 -5.17
C ALA A 31 6.77 5.52 -6.59
N VAL A 32 7.83 5.65 -7.39
CA VAL A 32 7.74 6.04 -8.81
C VAL A 32 7.04 4.96 -9.65
N ILE A 33 7.35 3.68 -9.44
CA ILE A 33 6.65 2.57 -10.12
C ILE A 33 5.14 2.63 -9.83
N MET A 34 4.73 2.91 -8.59
CA MET A 34 3.32 3.08 -8.26
C MET A 34 2.68 4.26 -9.00
N ALA A 35 3.40 5.38 -9.17
CA ALA A 35 2.93 6.51 -9.96
C ALA A 35 2.71 6.12 -11.43
N VAL A 36 3.68 5.43 -12.05
CA VAL A 36 3.53 4.92 -13.42
C VAL A 36 2.34 3.96 -13.53
N CYS A 37 2.19 3.04 -12.59
CA CYS A 37 1.04 2.13 -12.54
C CYS A 37 -0.30 2.87 -12.41
N SER A 38 -0.32 4.02 -11.73
CA SER A 38 -1.54 4.82 -11.58
C SER A 38 -1.96 5.53 -12.86
N TRP A 39 -1.00 5.88 -13.71
CA TRP A 39 -1.26 6.52 -15.01
C TRP A 39 -1.86 5.56 -16.03
N ILE A 40 -1.58 4.26 -15.89
CA ILE A 40 -2.25 3.22 -16.68
C ILE A 40 -3.65 3.02 -16.08
N SER A 41 -4.60 3.79 -16.59
CA SER A 41 -5.96 3.85 -16.04
C SER A 41 -7.02 3.88 -17.12
N ILE A 42 -8.14 3.19 -16.86
CA ILE A 42 -9.37 3.26 -17.66
C ILE A 42 -10.35 4.13 -16.87
N PRO A 43 -10.88 5.20 -17.48
CA PRO A 43 -11.85 6.07 -16.81
C PRO A 43 -13.13 5.30 -16.44
N ALA A 44 -13.55 5.42 -15.18
CA ALA A 44 -14.79 4.90 -14.64
C ALA A 44 -15.20 5.74 -13.43
N VAL A 45 -16.31 5.41 -12.76
CA VAL A 45 -16.74 6.08 -11.50
C VAL A 45 -15.61 6.03 -10.46
N VAL A 46 -15.03 4.87 -10.26
CA VAL A 46 -13.70 4.70 -9.65
C VAL A 46 -12.77 4.29 -10.79
N PRO A 47 -11.70 5.03 -11.11
CA PRO A 47 -10.82 4.68 -12.22
C PRO A 47 -10.23 3.28 -12.04
N PHE A 48 -10.31 2.45 -13.06
CA PHE A 48 -9.62 1.18 -13.10
C PHE A 48 -8.14 1.43 -13.40
N THR A 49 -7.25 1.14 -12.45
CA THR A 49 -5.82 1.44 -12.57
C THR A 49 -4.96 0.21 -12.29
N LEU A 50 -3.70 0.23 -12.68
CA LEU A 50 -2.70 -0.73 -12.20
C LEU A 50 -2.09 -0.32 -10.84
N GLN A 51 -2.63 0.66 -10.16
CA GLN A 51 -2.11 1.20 -8.91
C GLN A 51 -2.07 0.14 -7.78
N THR A 52 -3.15 -0.64 -7.61
CA THR A 52 -3.20 -1.79 -6.67
C THR A 52 -2.09 -2.80 -6.93
N PHE A 53 -1.80 -3.08 -8.20
CA PHE A 53 -0.68 -3.94 -8.59
C PHE A 53 0.66 -3.36 -8.13
N GLY A 54 0.90 -2.06 -8.36
CA GLY A 54 2.10 -1.38 -7.88
C GLY A 54 2.29 -1.50 -6.37
N VAL A 55 1.21 -1.33 -5.59
CA VAL A 55 1.21 -1.50 -4.13
C VAL A 55 1.58 -2.94 -3.75
N PHE A 56 0.94 -3.93 -4.35
CA PHE A 56 1.23 -5.34 -4.06
C PHE A 56 2.66 -5.73 -4.39
N VAL A 57 3.18 -5.29 -5.55
CA VAL A 57 4.56 -5.57 -5.95
C VAL A 57 5.54 -4.88 -5.01
N ALA A 58 5.30 -3.62 -4.62
CA ALA A 58 6.16 -2.91 -3.68
C ALA A 58 6.31 -3.67 -2.35
N VAL A 59 5.18 -4.07 -1.74
CA VAL A 59 5.22 -4.81 -0.47
C VAL A 59 5.79 -6.21 -0.65
N ALA A 60 5.44 -6.90 -1.75
CA ALA A 60 5.91 -8.26 -2.00
C ALA A 60 7.43 -8.36 -2.22
N VAL A 61 8.03 -7.34 -2.85
CA VAL A 61 9.45 -7.32 -3.22
C VAL A 61 10.31 -6.72 -2.11
N LEU A 62 9.88 -5.58 -1.54
CA LEU A 62 10.64 -4.88 -0.51
C LEU A 62 10.43 -5.44 0.90
N GLY A 63 9.41 -6.26 1.09
CA GLY A 63 8.90 -6.69 2.39
C GLY A 63 7.99 -5.65 3.03
N GLY A 64 7.25 -6.05 4.05
CA GLY A 64 6.15 -5.27 4.64
C GLY A 64 6.56 -3.86 5.06
N LYS A 65 7.62 -3.72 5.87
CA LYS A 65 8.06 -2.42 6.39
C LYS A 65 8.46 -1.43 5.29
N ARG A 66 9.36 -1.86 4.38
CA ARG A 66 9.87 -0.98 3.31
C ARG A 66 8.79 -0.73 2.24
N GLY A 67 7.98 -1.75 1.92
CA GLY A 67 6.85 -1.60 1.01
C GLY A 67 5.82 -0.60 1.53
N THR A 68 5.46 -0.65 2.81
CA THR A 68 4.57 0.33 3.44
C THR A 68 5.16 1.75 3.40
N LEU A 69 6.48 1.90 3.62
CA LEU A 69 7.15 3.19 3.47
C LEU A 69 7.11 3.71 2.02
N ALA A 70 7.24 2.83 1.03
CA ALA A 70 7.11 3.21 -0.38
C ALA A 70 5.69 3.67 -0.72
N VAL A 71 4.66 3.00 -0.20
CA VAL A 71 3.26 3.42 -0.34
C VAL A 71 3.01 4.76 0.34
N ALA A 72 3.53 4.96 1.55
CA ALA A 72 3.43 6.22 2.27
C ALA A 72 4.12 7.37 1.52
N LEU A 73 5.32 7.13 0.99
CA LEU A 73 6.05 8.11 0.17
C LEU A 73 5.27 8.47 -1.10
N TYR A 74 4.73 7.46 -1.81
CA TYR A 74 3.89 7.68 -2.98
C TYR A 74 2.68 8.56 -2.64
N LEU A 75 2.01 8.30 -1.53
CA LEU A 75 0.87 9.10 -1.07
C LEU A 75 1.31 10.55 -0.74
N LEU A 76 2.43 10.72 -0.03
CA LEU A 76 2.98 12.04 0.28
C LEU A 76 3.32 12.85 -0.98
N MET A 77 3.92 12.22 -1.99
CA MET A 77 4.18 12.86 -3.29
C MET A 77 2.87 13.40 -3.90
N GLY A 78 1.80 12.59 -3.85
CA GLY A 78 0.49 13.03 -4.33
C GLY A 78 -0.12 14.16 -3.49
N VAL A 79 0.02 14.13 -2.16
CA VAL A 79 -0.45 15.18 -1.23
C VAL A 79 0.21 16.52 -1.54
N VAL A 80 1.51 16.53 -1.79
CA VAL A 80 2.28 17.74 -2.13
C VAL A 80 1.88 18.32 -3.50
N GLY A 81 1.11 17.58 -4.29
CA GLY A 81 0.59 18.06 -5.57
C GLY A 81 1.28 17.49 -6.79
N LEU A 82 2.23 16.55 -6.61
CA LEU A 82 2.82 15.87 -7.76
C LEU A 82 1.74 15.04 -8.49
N PRO A 83 1.76 14.99 -9.83
CA PRO A 83 0.73 14.32 -10.64
C PRO A 83 0.91 12.81 -10.66
N VAL A 84 0.94 12.17 -9.48
CA VAL A 84 1.24 10.75 -9.28
C VAL A 84 -0.01 9.87 -9.21
N PHE A 85 -1.21 10.44 -9.15
CA PHE A 85 -2.47 9.71 -9.13
C PHE A 85 -3.05 9.53 -10.53
N SER A 86 -4.10 8.70 -10.65
CA SER A 86 -4.74 8.41 -11.93
C SER A 86 -5.20 9.68 -12.66
N GLY A 87 -5.02 9.70 -13.98
CA GLY A 87 -5.30 10.87 -14.80
C GLY A 87 -4.32 12.02 -14.59
N PHE A 88 -3.06 11.72 -14.22
CA PHE A 88 -1.99 12.69 -13.93
C PHE A 88 -2.43 13.74 -12.90
N SER A 89 -3.22 13.33 -11.94
CA SER A 89 -3.75 14.20 -10.88
C SER A 89 -2.93 14.11 -9.60
N GLY A 90 -3.06 15.12 -8.75
CA GLY A 90 -2.42 15.21 -7.45
C GLY A 90 -3.11 16.23 -6.57
N GLY A 91 -2.55 16.47 -5.39
CA GLY A 91 -3.04 17.42 -4.40
C GLY A 91 -4.09 16.85 -3.44
N LEU A 92 -4.31 17.57 -2.36
CA LEU A 92 -5.28 17.21 -1.31
C LEU A 92 -6.70 17.08 -1.85
N GLY A 93 -7.09 17.88 -2.86
CA GLY A 93 -8.42 17.81 -3.46
C GLY A 93 -8.74 16.45 -4.06
N ARG A 94 -7.74 15.72 -4.60
CA ARG A 94 -7.93 14.37 -5.11
C ARG A 94 -8.18 13.37 -3.98
N LEU A 95 -7.48 13.53 -2.85
CA LEU A 95 -7.66 12.67 -1.68
C LEU A 95 -8.99 12.93 -0.96
N LEU A 96 -9.45 14.17 -0.96
CA LEU A 96 -10.74 14.54 -0.36
C LEU A 96 -11.93 14.23 -1.29
N GLY A 97 -11.68 13.92 -2.55
CA GLY A 97 -12.69 13.50 -3.50
C GLY A 97 -13.28 12.12 -3.20
N SER A 98 -14.31 11.73 -3.94
CA SER A 98 -15.05 10.47 -3.74
C SER A 98 -14.18 9.22 -3.82
N THR A 99 -13.15 9.22 -4.66
CA THR A 99 -12.22 8.09 -4.82
C THR A 99 -11.00 8.14 -3.90
N GLY A 100 -10.82 9.22 -3.12
CA GLY A 100 -9.66 9.41 -2.26
C GLY A 100 -9.52 8.35 -1.17
N GLY A 101 -10.63 7.82 -0.68
CA GLY A 101 -10.62 6.73 0.29
C GLY A 101 -9.90 5.47 -0.18
N TYR A 102 -9.95 5.15 -1.48
CA TYR A 102 -9.18 4.03 -2.04
C TYR A 102 -7.68 4.31 -2.04
N ILE A 103 -7.29 5.56 -2.33
CA ILE A 103 -5.88 5.98 -2.32
C ILE A 103 -5.31 5.88 -0.89
N VAL A 104 -6.05 6.37 0.10
CA VAL A 104 -5.69 6.21 1.52
C VAL A 104 -5.76 4.74 1.94
N GLY A 105 -6.71 3.99 1.42
CA GLY A 105 -6.89 2.55 1.62
C GLY A 105 -5.66 1.72 1.24
N PHE A 106 -4.81 2.19 0.31
CA PHE A 106 -3.56 1.50 -0.03
C PHE A 106 -2.57 1.48 1.14
N VAL A 107 -2.55 2.51 1.99
CA VAL A 107 -1.72 2.51 3.19
C VAL A 107 -2.22 1.44 4.17
N PHE A 108 -3.53 1.36 4.39
CA PHE A 108 -4.09 0.31 5.24
C PHE A 108 -3.86 -1.09 4.67
N SER A 109 -3.99 -1.26 3.36
CA SER A 109 -3.64 -2.51 2.68
C SER A 109 -2.18 -2.90 2.92
N ALA A 110 -1.24 -1.97 2.74
CA ALA A 110 0.17 -2.20 2.97
C ALA A 110 0.48 -2.51 4.45
N LEU A 111 -0.19 -1.84 5.40
CA LEU A 111 -0.07 -2.12 6.83
C LEU A 111 -0.56 -3.52 7.18
N VAL A 112 -1.70 -3.95 6.63
CA VAL A 112 -2.22 -5.32 6.82
C VAL A 112 -1.22 -6.35 6.29
N MET A 113 -0.65 -6.12 5.11
CA MET A 113 0.36 -7.01 4.53
C MET A 113 1.62 -7.05 5.40
N TRP A 114 2.08 -5.90 5.91
CA TRP A 114 3.22 -5.84 6.83
C TRP A 114 2.95 -6.58 8.13
N LEU A 115 1.77 -6.39 8.72
CA LEU A 115 1.37 -7.04 9.95
C LEU A 115 1.32 -8.57 9.78
N MET A 116 0.73 -9.03 8.69
CA MET A 116 0.69 -10.46 8.34
C MET A 116 2.09 -11.05 8.15
N GLU A 117 2.97 -10.32 7.46
CA GLU A 117 4.38 -10.72 7.30
C GLU A 117 5.09 -10.81 8.67
N HIS A 118 4.84 -9.85 9.55
CA HIS A 118 5.47 -9.81 10.88
C HIS A 118 5.08 -11.01 11.75
N PHE A 119 3.80 -11.38 11.77
CA PHE A 119 3.30 -12.46 12.62
C PHE A 119 3.40 -13.86 11.98
N PHE A 120 3.21 -13.98 10.69
CA PHE A 120 3.11 -15.28 10.00
C PHE A 120 4.28 -15.56 9.05
N GLY A 121 5.20 -14.60 8.91
CA GLY A 121 6.40 -14.73 8.09
C GLY A 121 6.16 -14.48 6.60
N THR A 122 7.20 -14.79 5.81
CA THR A 122 7.32 -14.41 4.39
C THR A 122 6.93 -15.53 3.40
N ARG A 123 6.23 -16.55 3.84
CA ARG A 123 5.80 -17.68 2.98
C ARG A 123 4.85 -17.16 1.89
N THR A 124 4.94 -17.75 0.71
CA THR A 124 4.15 -17.29 -0.46
C THR A 124 2.64 -17.32 -0.22
N TRP A 125 2.12 -18.33 0.50
CA TRP A 125 0.70 -18.40 0.82
C TRP A 125 0.27 -17.32 1.83
N VAL A 126 1.14 -16.97 2.81
CA VAL A 126 0.90 -15.87 3.76
C VAL A 126 0.82 -14.55 3.01
N LEU A 127 1.73 -14.33 2.06
CA LEU A 127 1.73 -13.14 1.24
C LEU A 127 0.48 -13.07 0.35
N ALA A 128 0.08 -14.18 -0.28
CA ALA A 128 -1.14 -14.23 -1.07
C ALA A 128 -2.38 -13.87 -0.23
N LEU A 129 -2.49 -14.47 0.96
CA LEU A 129 -3.58 -14.18 1.89
C LEU A 129 -3.54 -12.72 2.36
N SER A 130 -2.35 -12.20 2.68
CA SER A 130 -2.20 -10.80 3.11
C SER A 130 -2.59 -9.79 2.04
N MET A 131 -2.31 -10.08 0.75
CA MET A 131 -2.76 -9.25 -0.37
C MET A 131 -4.28 -9.25 -0.50
N VAL A 132 -4.92 -10.43 -0.38
CA VAL A 132 -6.39 -10.54 -0.40
C VAL A 132 -7.01 -9.77 0.76
N LEU A 133 -6.51 -9.95 1.99
CA LEU A 133 -7.00 -9.22 3.16
C LEU A 133 -6.76 -7.71 3.02
N GLY A 134 -5.58 -7.31 2.54
CA GLY A 134 -5.28 -5.91 2.23
C GLY A 134 -6.22 -5.31 1.20
N LEU A 135 -6.58 -6.08 0.17
CA LEU A 135 -7.56 -5.67 -0.84
C LEU A 135 -8.95 -5.49 -0.23
N VAL A 136 -9.40 -6.41 0.61
CA VAL A 136 -10.69 -6.33 1.32
C VAL A 136 -10.74 -5.08 2.20
N VAL A 137 -9.67 -4.80 2.96
CA VAL A 137 -9.59 -3.58 3.80
C VAL A 137 -9.61 -2.32 2.95
N CYS A 138 -8.88 -2.31 1.82
CA CYS A 138 -8.90 -1.19 0.87
C CYS A 138 -10.30 -0.96 0.30
N TYR A 139 -11.01 -2.00 -0.11
CA TYR A 139 -12.39 -1.91 -0.59
C TYR A 139 -13.36 -1.43 0.48
N ALA A 140 -13.26 -1.96 1.70
CA ALA A 140 -14.14 -1.57 2.81
C ALA A 140 -13.97 -0.08 3.13
N PHE A 141 -12.72 0.37 3.33
CA PHE A 141 -12.43 1.77 3.62
C PHE A 141 -12.79 2.69 2.46
N GLY A 142 -12.39 2.33 1.23
CA GLY A 142 -12.65 3.11 0.02
C GLY A 142 -14.15 3.27 -0.26
N THR A 143 -14.93 2.19 -0.12
CA THR A 143 -16.39 2.23 -0.33
C THR A 143 -17.10 3.03 0.76
N ALA A 144 -16.71 2.89 2.03
CA ALA A 144 -17.25 3.71 3.11
C ALA A 144 -16.98 5.20 2.87
N TRP A 145 -15.75 5.54 2.50
CA TRP A 145 -15.38 6.91 2.12
C TRP A 145 -16.19 7.41 0.93
N PHE A 146 -16.29 6.60 -0.12
CA PHE A 146 -17.05 6.92 -1.33
C PHE A 146 -18.49 7.25 -1.01
N LEU A 147 -19.18 6.43 -0.20
CA LEU A 147 -20.56 6.65 0.21
C LEU A 147 -20.72 8.00 0.94
N ILE A 148 -19.83 8.31 1.88
CA ILE A 148 -19.88 9.55 2.66
C ILE A 148 -19.68 10.78 1.77
N VAL A 149 -18.65 10.77 0.93
CA VAL A 149 -18.32 11.91 0.08
C VAL A 149 -19.33 12.08 -1.05
N TYR A 150 -19.74 10.99 -1.69
CA TYR A 150 -20.74 11.01 -2.75
C TYR A 150 -22.09 11.51 -2.28
N ALA A 151 -22.52 11.08 -1.09
CA ALA A 151 -23.77 11.55 -0.48
C ALA A 151 -23.78 13.07 -0.24
N ARG A 152 -22.59 13.65 0.07
CA ARG A 152 -22.44 15.10 0.29
C ARG A 152 -22.39 15.93 -0.99
N THR A 153 -21.94 15.34 -2.09
CA THR A 153 -21.68 16.07 -3.34
C THR A 153 -22.76 15.87 -4.40
N THR A 154 -23.34 14.68 -4.47
CA THR A 154 -24.27 14.31 -5.58
C THR A 154 -25.61 13.82 -5.06
N GLY A 155 -25.63 13.25 -3.85
CA GLY A 155 -26.83 12.70 -3.22
C GLY A 155 -26.59 11.27 -2.69
N PRO A 156 -27.45 10.79 -1.77
CA PRO A 156 -27.30 9.48 -1.16
C PRO A 156 -27.54 8.35 -2.17
N ILE A 157 -26.70 7.32 -2.12
CA ILE A 157 -26.86 6.09 -2.90
C ILE A 157 -26.88 4.88 -1.99
N GLY A 158 -27.52 3.80 -2.43
CA GLY A 158 -27.53 2.53 -1.68
C GLY A 158 -26.17 1.84 -1.69
N LEU A 159 -25.87 1.07 -0.64
CA LEU A 159 -24.64 0.29 -0.51
C LEU A 159 -24.43 -0.65 -1.72
N TRP A 160 -25.47 -1.33 -2.16
CA TRP A 160 -25.39 -2.27 -3.29
C TRP A 160 -25.00 -1.57 -4.60
N THR A 161 -25.53 -0.36 -4.82
CA THR A 161 -25.15 0.47 -5.99
C THR A 161 -23.68 0.86 -5.92
N ALA A 162 -23.21 1.30 -4.74
CA ALA A 162 -21.81 1.64 -4.55
C ALA A 162 -20.88 0.42 -4.75
N LEU A 163 -21.23 -0.76 -4.22
CA LEU A 163 -20.48 -1.99 -4.43
C LEU A 163 -20.46 -2.39 -5.91
N GLY A 164 -21.56 -2.23 -6.63
CA GLY A 164 -21.67 -2.49 -8.06
C GLY A 164 -20.76 -1.61 -8.91
N TRP A 165 -20.53 -0.37 -8.48
CA TRP A 165 -19.66 0.58 -9.19
C TRP A 165 -18.20 0.50 -8.77
N CYS A 166 -17.93 0.23 -7.50
CA CYS A 166 -16.63 0.45 -6.90
C CYS A 166 -15.88 -0.84 -6.55
N VAL A 167 -16.56 -1.98 -6.46
CA VAL A 167 -15.96 -3.24 -5.98
C VAL A 167 -16.13 -4.38 -6.98
N PHE A 168 -17.36 -4.73 -7.34
CA PHE A 168 -17.62 -5.94 -8.12
C PHE A 168 -16.87 -6.02 -9.46
N PRO A 169 -16.75 -4.94 -10.27
CA PRO A 169 -16.01 -4.98 -11.52
C PRO A 169 -14.50 -5.18 -11.33
N TYR A 170 -13.98 -4.85 -10.14
CA TYR A 170 -12.54 -4.84 -9.84
C TYR A 170 -12.04 -6.16 -9.24
N ILE A 171 -12.92 -7.01 -8.69
CA ILE A 171 -12.53 -8.25 -8.00
C ILE A 171 -11.67 -9.14 -8.90
N ILE A 172 -12.16 -9.47 -10.10
CA ILE A 172 -11.45 -10.38 -11.02
C ILE A 172 -10.12 -9.77 -11.48
N PRO A 173 -10.07 -8.52 -11.98
CA PRO A 173 -8.81 -7.88 -12.32
C PRO A 173 -7.83 -7.76 -11.16
N ASP A 174 -8.28 -7.47 -9.95
CA ASP A 174 -7.39 -7.33 -8.80
C ASP A 174 -6.83 -8.69 -8.33
N LEU A 175 -7.59 -9.77 -8.45
CA LEU A 175 -7.06 -11.13 -8.24
C LEU A 175 -5.98 -11.49 -9.27
N ILE A 176 -6.14 -11.09 -10.52
CA ILE A 176 -5.10 -11.26 -11.56
C ILE A 176 -3.84 -10.45 -11.18
N LYS A 177 -4.00 -9.21 -10.70
CA LYS A 177 -2.87 -8.38 -10.23
C LYS A 177 -2.14 -9.02 -9.06
N ILE A 178 -2.87 -9.65 -8.12
CA ILE A 178 -2.27 -10.41 -7.01
C ILE A 178 -1.43 -11.57 -7.56
N ALA A 179 -1.97 -12.36 -8.49
CA ALA A 179 -1.25 -13.47 -9.08
C ALA A 179 0.03 -13.01 -9.82
N LEU A 180 -0.06 -11.91 -10.58
CA LEU A 180 1.10 -11.30 -11.26
C LEU A 180 2.13 -10.77 -10.26
N ALA A 181 1.72 -10.13 -9.17
CA ALA A 181 2.62 -9.62 -8.13
C ALA A 181 3.39 -10.78 -7.46
N LEU A 182 2.73 -11.90 -7.18
CA LEU A 182 3.36 -13.09 -6.65
C LEU A 182 4.35 -13.72 -7.63
N ALA A 183 4.02 -13.75 -8.93
CA ALA A 183 4.91 -14.26 -9.98
C ALA A 183 6.18 -13.38 -10.11
N ILE A 184 6.02 -12.05 -10.08
CA ILE A 184 7.15 -11.11 -10.11
C ILE A 184 8.03 -11.28 -8.87
N ARG A 185 7.45 -11.35 -7.67
CA ARG A 185 8.21 -11.61 -6.45
C ARG A 185 9.06 -12.86 -6.57
N LYS A 186 8.49 -13.96 -7.07
CA LYS A 186 9.21 -15.24 -7.22
C LYS A 186 10.42 -15.10 -8.16
N ARG A 187 10.31 -14.30 -9.22
CA ARG A 187 11.40 -14.05 -10.17
C ARG A 187 12.43 -13.07 -9.61
N LEU A 188 12.02 -12.03 -8.91
CA LEU A 188 12.94 -11.02 -8.37
C LEU A 188 13.58 -11.44 -7.05
N ALA A 189 13.01 -12.38 -6.30
CA ALA A 189 13.58 -12.85 -5.03
C ALA A 189 15.00 -13.43 -5.17
N SER A 190 15.37 -13.93 -6.38
CA SER A 190 16.73 -14.38 -6.70
C SER A 190 17.67 -13.22 -7.05
N ALA A 191 17.17 -12.11 -7.55
CA ALA A 191 17.95 -10.99 -8.05
C ALA A 191 18.14 -9.87 -7.00
N ILE A 192 17.12 -9.61 -6.18
CA ILE A 192 17.13 -8.55 -5.17
C ILE A 192 17.33 -9.19 -3.79
N ARG A 193 18.60 -9.35 -3.37
CA ARG A 193 18.93 -9.63 -1.97
C ARG A 193 18.75 -8.36 -1.13
N VAL A 194 17.52 -7.98 -0.90
CA VAL A 194 17.17 -7.00 0.14
C VAL A 194 17.31 -7.73 1.47
N ARG A 195 18.48 -7.64 2.07
CA ARG A 195 18.78 -8.17 3.41
C ARG A 195 18.24 -7.22 4.49
#